data_c4ba98f50a4ce6799714584591d091da
#
_entry.id   c4ba98f50a4ce6799714584591d091da
#
_cell.length_a   1.000
_cell.length_b   1.000
_cell.length_c   1.000
_cell.angle_alpha   90.00
_cell.angle_beta   90.00
_cell.angle_gamma   90.00
#
_symmetry.space_group_name_H-M   'P 1'
#
loop_
_entity.id
_entity.type
_entity.pdbx_description
1 polymer ?
#
loop_
_entity_poly.entity_id
_entity_poly.type
_entity_poly.pdbx_seq_one_letter_code
_entity_poly.pdbx_strand_id
1 'polypeptide(L)'
;DYSHMNILRSYLEIWLIPSANPDGLGVVHDGLDVTYRKNKTDFSPEGVTPNGVFDFEPSIGNDVDGVDLNRNFGFNWTFGDTFLVFDETDYGSHYDYYRGPSPFSESEAVAIRDLALEHDFVFSIVWHSSRSGRLSEKVFTSWNWEGNKPSPDLDL
;
A
#
# COMPACT_ATOMS: atom_id res chain seq x y z
N ASP A 1 27.93 5.40 12.72
CA ASP A 1 29.18 4.67 12.88
C ASP A 1 29.27 3.58 11.82
N TYR A 2 30.25 3.70 10.89
CA TYR A 2 30.44 2.76 9.77
C TYR A 2 30.78 1.33 10.24
N SER A 3 31.23 1.15 11.46
CA SER A 3 31.57 -0.18 12.02
C SER A 3 30.31 -1.04 12.20
N HIS A 4 29.22 -0.49 12.70
CA HIS A 4 27.95 -1.20 12.85
C HIS A 4 27.34 -1.58 11.50
N MET A 5 27.41 -0.69 10.52
CA MET A 5 26.94 -0.96 9.16
C MET A 5 27.71 -2.12 8.51
N ASN A 6 29.02 -2.19 8.73
CA ASN A 6 29.83 -3.29 8.21
C ASN A 6 29.50 -4.63 8.89
N ILE A 7 29.21 -4.62 10.17
CA ILE A 7 28.77 -5.82 10.89
C ILE A 7 27.43 -6.30 10.32
N LEU A 8 26.44 -5.44 10.21
CA LEU A 8 25.13 -5.81 9.65
C LEU A 8 25.26 -6.40 8.24
N ARG A 9 26.01 -5.76 7.35
CA ARG A 9 26.26 -6.24 6.00
C ARG A 9 27.00 -7.57 5.92
N SER A 10 27.78 -7.91 6.95
CA SER A 10 28.54 -9.16 6.97
C SER A 10 27.74 -10.37 7.47
N TYR A 11 26.66 -10.13 8.20
CA TYR A 11 25.87 -11.18 8.86
C TYR A 11 24.43 -11.26 8.39
N LEU A 12 23.93 -10.25 7.64
CA LEU A 12 22.56 -10.21 7.17
C LEU A 12 22.50 -10.24 5.64
N GLU A 13 21.59 -11.01 5.13
CA GLU A 13 21.11 -10.86 3.76
C GLU A 13 20.08 -9.73 3.74
N ILE A 14 20.31 -8.73 2.87
CA ILE A 14 19.48 -7.52 2.81
C ILE A 14 18.76 -7.51 1.46
N TRP A 15 17.44 -7.58 1.52
CA TRP A 15 16.57 -7.43 0.37
C TRP A 15 16.04 -6.00 0.30
N LEU A 16 16.07 -5.42 -0.88
CA LEU A 16 15.60 -4.06 -1.12
C LEU A 16 14.58 -4.07 -2.25
N ILE A 17 13.36 -3.61 -1.95
CA ILE A 17 12.31 -3.36 -2.94
C ILE A 17 12.20 -1.84 -3.10
N PRO A 18 12.77 -1.25 -4.18
CA PRO A 18 12.83 0.21 -4.35
C PRO A 18 11.45 0.85 -4.50
N SER A 19 10.51 0.13 -5.11
CA SER A 19 9.11 0.55 -5.26
C SER A 19 8.21 -0.67 -5.17
N ALA A 20 7.26 -0.63 -4.25
CA ALA A 20 6.23 -1.65 -4.12
C ALA A 20 5.04 -1.40 -5.06
N ASN A 21 4.95 -0.20 -5.65
CA ASN A 21 3.88 0.22 -6.56
C ASN A 21 4.49 0.96 -7.76
N PRO A 22 5.08 0.25 -8.73
CA PRO A 22 5.69 0.89 -9.90
C PRO A 22 4.66 1.60 -10.79
N ASP A 23 3.45 1.09 -10.89
CA ASP A 23 2.37 1.66 -11.69
C ASP A 23 1.90 2.99 -11.11
N GLY A 24 1.63 3.05 -9.82
CA GLY A 24 1.27 4.29 -9.14
C GLY A 24 2.42 5.31 -9.17
N LEU A 25 3.68 4.85 -9.05
CA LEU A 25 4.84 5.71 -9.22
C LEU A 25 4.89 6.33 -10.63
N GLY A 26 4.49 5.59 -11.67
CA GLY A 26 4.36 6.09 -13.03
C GLY A 26 3.38 7.27 -13.13
N VAL A 27 2.20 7.15 -12.51
CA VAL A 27 1.19 8.24 -12.48
C VAL A 27 1.76 9.51 -11.84
N VAL A 28 2.48 9.36 -10.73
CA VAL A 28 3.14 10.49 -10.05
C VAL A 28 4.25 11.08 -10.91
N HIS A 29 5.08 10.25 -11.53
CA HIS A 29 6.20 10.68 -12.36
C HIS A 29 5.73 11.42 -13.63
N ASP A 30 4.64 10.98 -14.22
CA ASP A 30 4.04 11.62 -15.40
C ASP A 30 3.34 12.95 -15.05
N GLY A 31 3.29 13.30 -13.76
CA GLY A 31 2.70 14.53 -13.27
C GLY A 31 1.17 14.55 -13.34
N LEU A 32 0.54 13.41 -13.48
CA LEU A 32 -0.91 13.28 -13.54
C LEU A 32 -1.54 13.55 -12.17
N ASP A 33 -1.06 12.89 -11.13
CA ASP A 33 -1.45 13.13 -9.73
C ASP A 33 -0.29 12.82 -8.78
N VAL A 34 0.25 13.86 -8.14
CA VAL A 34 1.36 13.72 -7.17
C VAL A 34 0.93 13.04 -5.86
N THR A 35 -0.36 12.84 -5.65
CA THR A 35 -0.93 12.19 -4.47
C THR A 35 -1.44 10.79 -4.74
N TYR A 36 -1.29 10.29 -5.97
CA TYR A 36 -1.78 8.97 -6.37
C TYR A 36 -1.17 7.85 -5.53
N ARG A 37 -2.00 6.92 -5.07
CA ARG A 37 -1.57 5.86 -4.16
C ARG A 37 -1.95 4.45 -4.59
N LYS A 38 -2.90 4.30 -5.51
CA LYS A 38 -3.35 3.02 -6.03
C LYS A 38 -2.42 2.50 -7.12
N ASN A 39 -2.53 1.24 -7.49
CA ASN A 39 -1.96 0.73 -8.73
C ASN A 39 -2.84 1.11 -9.93
N LYS A 40 -2.62 0.49 -11.10
CA LYS A 40 -3.37 0.78 -12.35
C LYS A 40 -4.24 -0.39 -12.79
N THR A 41 -4.74 -1.19 -11.86
CA THR A 41 -5.68 -2.26 -12.21
C THR A 41 -6.93 -1.66 -12.84
N ASP A 42 -7.24 -2.14 -14.03
CA ASP A 42 -8.34 -1.63 -14.87
C ASP A 42 -9.68 -2.15 -14.35
N PHE A 43 -10.56 -1.23 -14.00
CA PHE A 43 -11.95 -1.48 -13.62
C PHE A 43 -12.87 -0.60 -14.45
N SER A 44 -14.15 -0.95 -14.56
CA SER A 44 -15.16 -0.09 -15.15
C SER A 44 -15.94 0.64 -14.05
N PRO A 45 -16.58 1.78 -14.35
CA PRO A 45 -17.48 2.46 -13.41
C PRO A 45 -18.60 1.58 -12.87
N GLU A 46 -18.97 0.53 -13.61
CA GLU A 46 -20.03 -0.41 -13.24
C GLU A 46 -19.55 -1.55 -12.33
N GLY A 47 -18.24 -1.68 -12.13
CA GLY A 47 -17.68 -2.74 -11.29
C GLY A 47 -16.28 -3.19 -11.67
N VAL A 48 -15.90 -4.35 -11.17
CA VAL A 48 -14.53 -4.90 -11.30
C VAL A 48 -14.22 -5.52 -12.68
N THR A 49 -14.95 -5.17 -13.70
CA THR A 49 -14.70 -5.66 -15.06
C THR A 49 -13.81 -4.67 -15.81
N PRO A 50 -12.68 -5.10 -16.37
CA PRO A 50 -11.81 -4.23 -17.15
C PRO A 50 -12.52 -3.63 -18.36
N ASN A 51 -12.28 -2.37 -18.66
CA ASN A 51 -12.81 -1.67 -19.84
C ASN A 51 -11.72 -1.29 -20.86
N GLY A 52 -10.46 -1.48 -20.53
CA GLY A 52 -9.32 -1.20 -21.38
C GLY A 52 -8.89 0.26 -21.41
N VAL A 53 -9.44 1.08 -20.53
CA VAL A 53 -9.11 2.51 -20.38
C VAL A 53 -8.62 2.75 -18.96
N PHE A 54 -7.61 3.58 -18.79
CA PHE A 54 -7.21 4.05 -17.46
C PHE A 54 -8.13 5.20 -17.06
N ASP A 55 -9.13 4.88 -16.24
CA ASP A 55 -10.15 5.81 -15.76
C ASP A 55 -9.62 6.60 -14.56
N PHE A 56 -9.03 7.74 -14.89
CA PHE A 56 -8.34 8.61 -13.94
C PHE A 56 -8.90 10.03 -14.00
N GLU A 57 -9.26 10.59 -12.86
CA GLU A 57 -9.72 11.97 -12.74
C GLU A 57 -8.93 12.74 -11.67
N PRO A 58 -7.89 13.52 -12.06
CA PRO A 58 -6.94 14.10 -11.13
C PRO A 58 -7.51 15.17 -10.21
N SER A 59 -8.65 15.79 -10.54
CA SER A 59 -9.17 16.95 -9.81
C SER A 59 -9.70 16.63 -8.42
N ILE A 60 -10.08 15.40 -8.18
CA ILE A 60 -10.71 14.96 -6.91
C ILE A 60 -10.19 13.60 -6.44
N GLY A 61 -9.21 13.03 -7.14
CA GLY A 61 -8.75 11.67 -6.88
C GLY A 61 -9.85 10.63 -7.08
N ASN A 62 -10.75 10.85 -7.99
CA ASN A 62 -11.87 9.97 -8.35
C ASN A 62 -11.45 8.93 -9.37
N ASP A 63 -10.41 8.21 -9.06
CA ASP A 63 -9.94 7.18 -9.95
C ASP A 63 -10.80 5.93 -9.76
N VAL A 64 -11.54 5.56 -10.77
CA VAL A 64 -12.25 4.28 -10.79
C VAL A 64 -11.25 3.15 -10.72
N ASP A 65 -10.16 3.30 -11.47
CA ASP A 65 -9.10 2.30 -11.54
C ASP A 65 -8.23 2.24 -10.30
N GLY A 66 -7.64 1.07 -10.13
CA GLY A 66 -6.60 0.80 -9.18
C GLY A 66 -7.07 0.35 -7.80
N VAL A 67 -6.16 -0.32 -7.14
CA VAL A 67 -6.28 -0.85 -5.77
C VAL A 67 -5.22 -0.20 -4.89
N ASP A 68 -5.59 0.19 -3.70
CA ASP A 68 -4.61 0.56 -2.67
C ASP A 68 -3.89 -0.70 -2.18
N LEU A 69 -2.65 -0.89 -2.63
CA LEU A 69 -1.86 -2.08 -2.30
C LEU A 69 -1.71 -2.27 -0.79
N ASN A 70 -1.67 -1.17 -0.01
CA ASN A 70 -1.61 -1.23 1.44
C ASN A 70 -2.94 -1.66 2.10
N ARG A 71 -3.96 -1.93 1.33
CA ARG A 71 -5.25 -2.51 1.75
C ARG A 71 -5.47 -3.91 1.19
N ASN A 72 -4.62 -4.39 0.30
CA ASN A 72 -4.81 -5.63 -0.43
C ASN A 72 -4.22 -6.88 0.26
N PHE A 73 -3.46 -6.70 1.34
CA PHE A 73 -2.93 -7.83 2.13
C PHE A 73 -4.03 -8.55 2.90
N GLY A 74 -3.85 -9.86 3.14
CA GLY A 74 -4.90 -10.73 3.69
C GLY A 74 -5.29 -10.44 5.14
N PHE A 75 -4.38 -9.90 5.95
CA PHE A 75 -4.65 -9.61 7.35
C PHE A 75 -5.66 -8.46 7.49
N ASN A 76 -6.79 -8.74 8.14
CA ASN A 76 -7.89 -7.78 8.32
C ASN A 76 -8.47 -7.18 7.02
N TRP A 77 -8.23 -7.83 5.88
CA TRP A 77 -8.72 -7.35 4.58
C TRP A 77 -10.22 -7.05 4.55
N THR A 78 -11.03 -7.84 5.26
CA THR A 78 -12.50 -7.68 5.31
C THR A 78 -12.95 -6.34 5.89
N PHE A 79 -12.10 -5.66 6.62
CA PHE A 79 -12.36 -4.33 7.19
C PHE A 79 -11.87 -3.18 6.31
N GLY A 80 -11.25 -3.47 5.17
CA GLY A 80 -10.81 -2.47 4.21
C GLY A 80 -11.98 -1.88 3.43
N ASP A 81 -11.73 -0.74 2.79
CA ASP A 81 -12.73 -0.01 2.03
C ASP A 81 -13.16 -0.75 0.78
N THR A 82 -14.46 -0.75 0.53
CA THR A 82 -15.11 -1.47 -0.58
C THR A 82 -15.52 -0.57 -1.73
N PHE A 83 -15.32 0.74 -1.57
CA PHE A 83 -15.71 1.72 -2.58
C PHE A 83 -14.77 1.68 -3.76
N LEU A 84 -15.32 1.43 -4.93
CA LEU A 84 -14.62 1.50 -6.20
C LEU A 84 -14.74 2.89 -6.81
N VAL A 85 -15.89 3.54 -6.59
CA VAL A 85 -16.25 4.84 -7.15
C VAL A 85 -16.56 5.81 -6.02
N PHE A 86 -16.31 7.10 -6.26
CA PHE A 86 -16.63 8.17 -5.32
C PHE A 86 -18.13 8.19 -5.01
N ASP A 87 -18.45 8.23 -3.73
CA ASP A 87 -19.80 8.47 -3.21
C ASP A 87 -19.78 9.75 -2.38
N GLU A 88 -20.55 10.76 -2.84
CA GLU A 88 -20.66 12.05 -2.15
C GLU A 88 -21.25 11.93 -0.73
N THR A 89 -21.93 10.83 -0.43
CA THR A 89 -22.52 10.58 0.89
C THR A 89 -21.52 10.03 1.89
N ASP A 90 -20.40 9.51 1.43
CA ASP A 90 -19.35 8.99 2.28
C ASP A 90 -18.17 9.97 2.35
N TYR A 91 -18.15 10.68 3.44
CA TYR A 91 -17.20 11.75 3.70
C TYR A 91 -15.81 11.19 4.00
N GLY A 92 -15.03 10.96 3.03
CA GLY A 92 -13.66 10.56 3.31
C GLY A 92 -12.91 9.95 2.15
N SER A 93 -13.46 10.02 0.96
CA SER A 93 -12.73 9.54 -0.23
C SER A 93 -12.21 8.11 -0.09
N HIS A 94 -13.05 7.22 0.37
CA HIS A 94 -12.67 5.84 0.62
C HIS A 94 -12.27 5.09 -0.66
N TYR A 95 -12.76 5.51 -1.83
CA TYR A 95 -12.35 4.96 -3.12
C TYR A 95 -10.83 4.98 -3.33
N ASP A 96 -10.14 5.97 -2.79
CA ASP A 96 -8.67 6.01 -2.79
C ASP A 96 -8.02 4.89 -1.96
N TYR A 97 -8.82 4.25 -1.12
CA TYR A 97 -8.39 3.17 -0.24
C TYR A 97 -9.04 1.84 -0.62
N TYR A 98 -9.53 1.74 -1.85
CA TYR A 98 -10.17 0.51 -2.31
C TYR A 98 -9.25 -0.70 -2.12
N ARG A 99 -9.76 -1.70 -1.42
CA ARG A 99 -8.99 -2.87 -0.98
C ARG A 99 -8.77 -3.94 -2.03
N GLY A 100 -9.40 -3.79 -3.21
CA GLY A 100 -9.47 -4.82 -4.24
C GLY A 100 -10.61 -5.82 -4.04
N PRO A 101 -10.90 -6.64 -5.07
CA PRO A 101 -12.03 -7.58 -5.05
C PRO A 101 -11.79 -8.77 -4.11
N SER A 102 -10.55 -9.08 -3.80
CA SER A 102 -10.16 -10.14 -2.87
C SER A 102 -8.81 -9.82 -2.22
N PRO A 103 -8.47 -10.43 -1.06
CA PRO A 103 -7.13 -10.32 -0.53
C PRO A 103 -6.12 -10.87 -1.53
N PHE A 104 -5.01 -10.17 -1.69
CA PHE A 104 -3.96 -10.52 -2.65
C PHE A 104 -4.49 -10.63 -4.09
N SER A 105 -5.43 -9.79 -4.50
CA SER A 105 -5.86 -9.69 -5.89
C SER A 105 -4.78 -9.09 -6.80
N GLU A 106 -3.90 -8.28 -6.22
CA GLU A 106 -2.91 -7.54 -6.97
C GLU A 106 -1.56 -8.27 -7.03
N SER A 107 -0.94 -8.25 -8.20
CA SER A 107 0.34 -8.93 -8.45
C SER A 107 1.46 -8.46 -7.55
N GLU A 108 1.50 -7.18 -7.23
CA GLU A 108 2.49 -6.56 -6.36
C GLU A 108 2.36 -7.06 -4.92
N ALA A 109 1.12 -7.17 -4.41
CA ALA A 109 0.86 -7.71 -3.08
C ALA A 109 1.18 -9.21 -3.01
N VAL A 110 0.89 -9.95 -4.08
CA VAL A 110 1.27 -11.37 -4.22
C VAL A 110 2.79 -11.52 -4.22
N ALA A 111 3.51 -10.70 -4.98
CA ALA A 111 4.98 -10.78 -5.05
C ALA A 111 5.64 -10.55 -3.69
N ILE A 112 5.17 -9.55 -2.93
CA ILE A 112 5.68 -9.28 -1.58
C ILE A 112 5.35 -10.43 -0.63
N ARG A 113 4.12 -10.97 -0.69
CA ARG A 113 3.72 -12.15 0.10
C ARG A 113 4.61 -13.34 -0.19
N ASP A 114 4.79 -13.66 -1.48
CA ASP A 114 5.53 -14.86 -1.88
C ASP A 114 7.00 -14.74 -1.49
N LEU A 115 7.59 -13.56 -1.66
CA LEU A 115 8.93 -13.27 -1.15
C LEU A 115 9.03 -13.48 0.37
N ALA A 116 8.04 -13.00 1.12
CA ALA A 116 8.01 -13.14 2.58
C ALA A 116 7.82 -14.60 3.03
N LEU A 117 7.16 -15.43 2.21
CA LEU A 117 6.98 -16.86 2.49
C LEU A 117 8.17 -17.72 2.04
N GLU A 118 8.93 -17.25 1.06
CA GLU A 118 10.11 -17.96 0.56
C GLU A 118 11.33 -17.77 1.48
N HIS A 119 11.39 -16.65 2.21
CA HIS A 119 12.52 -16.28 3.06
C HIS A 119 12.09 -16.08 4.51
N ASP A 120 12.91 -16.54 5.44
CA ASP A 120 12.73 -16.32 6.87
C ASP A 120 13.28 -14.94 7.29
N PHE A 121 12.54 -13.88 6.98
CA PHE A 121 12.93 -12.53 7.35
C PHE A 121 12.86 -12.32 8.87
N VAL A 122 13.95 -11.88 9.45
CA VAL A 122 14.02 -11.50 10.87
C VAL A 122 13.37 -10.13 11.10
N PHE A 123 13.44 -9.25 10.09
CA PHE A 123 12.97 -7.87 10.21
C PHE A 123 12.54 -7.32 8.84
N SER A 124 11.50 -6.51 8.84
CA SER A 124 11.01 -5.81 7.64
C SER A 124 10.70 -4.36 7.97
N ILE A 125 11.15 -3.45 7.10
CA ILE A 125 10.83 -2.02 7.20
C ILE A 125 10.07 -1.62 5.95
N VAL A 126 8.91 -0.99 6.12
CA VAL A 126 8.12 -0.41 5.04
C VAL A 126 8.10 1.10 5.19
N TRP A 127 8.58 1.80 4.18
CA TRP A 127 8.60 3.26 4.14
C TRP A 127 7.33 3.78 3.47
N HIS A 128 6.66 4.71 4.13
CA HIS A 128 5.48 5.36 3.59
C HIS A 128 5.70 6.86 3.45
N SER A 129 5.12 7.44 2.38
CA SER A 129 5.00 8.88 2.23
C SER A 129 3.70 9.39 2.87
N SER A 130 3.71 10.64 3.32
CA SER A 130 2.49 11.28 3.85
C SER A 130 1.78 12.05 2.75
N ARG A 131 0.53 11.69 2.46
CA ARG A 131 -0.33 12.38 1.50
C ARG A 131 -0.77 13.77 1.98
N SER A 132 -0.85 13.99 3.28
CA SER A 132 -1.41 15.24 3.84
C SER A 132 -0.41 16.40 3.86
N GLY A 133 0.83 16.21 3.43
CA GLY A 133 1.89 17.22 3.51
C GLY A 133 2.30 17.59 4.94
N ARG A 134 1.69 17.00 5.95
CA ARG A 134 2.13 17.13 7.33
C ARG A 134 3.27 16.15 7.56
N LEU A 135 4.45 16.68 7.70
CA LEU A 135 5.61 15.92 8.13
C LEU A 135 5.42 15.55 9.61
N SER A 136 4.90 14.37 9.85
CA SER A 136 4.97 13.77 11.18
C SER A 136 5.69 12.44 11.03
N GLU A 137 6.88 12.36 11.58
CA GLU A 137 7.60 11.10 11.67
C GLU A 137 6.85 10.18 12.62
N LYS A 138 6.44 9.02 12.12
CA LYS A 138 5.74 8.00 12.91
C LYS A 138 6.33 6.65 12.58
N VAL A 139 6.61 5.89 13.61
CA VAL A 139 6.91 4.47 13.52
C VAL A 139 5.67 3.70 13.94
N PHE A 140 5.17 2.85 13.06
CA PHE A 140 4.06 1.95 13.36
C PHE A 140 4.64 0.58 13.67
N THR A 141 4.23 0.03 14.80
CA THR A 141 4.50 -1.37 15.14
C THR A 141 3.28 -2.22 14.82
N SER A 142 3.48 -3.52 14.58
CA SER A 142 2.39 -4.47 14.41
C SER A 142 1.49 -4.54 15.64
N TRP A 143 0.26 -5.05 15.49
CA TRP A 143 -0.73 -5.31 16.55
C TRP A 143 -1.51 -4.11 17.11
N ASN A 144 -1.35 -2.92 16.58
CA ASN A 144 -2.03 -1.70 17.07
C ASN A 144 -3.47 -1.51 16.55
N TRP A 145 -4.13 -2.52 16.00
CA TRP A 145 -5.49 -2.38 15.46
C TRP A 145 -6.59 -2.27 16.53
N GLU A 146 -6.34 -2.74 17.73
CA GLU A 146 -7.19 -2.51 18.88
C GLU A 146 -6.41 -1.65 19.87
N GLY A 147 -6.81 -0.41 20.05
CA GLY A 147 -6.07 0.65 20.74
C GLY A 147 -5.43 0.35 22.11
N ASN A 148 -5.55 -0.87 22.59
CA ASN A 148 -5.01 -1.33 23.87
C ASN A 148 -4.19 -2.63 23.78
N LYS A 149 -3.86 -3.09 22.57
CA LYS A 149 -3.01 -4.28 22.40
C LYS A 149 -1.63 -3.86 21.92
N PRO A 150 -0.66 -3.70 22.83
CA PRO A 150 0.72 -3.46 22.44
C PRO A 150 1.25 -4.65 21.64
N SER A 151 2.23 -4.39 20.77
CA SER A 151 3.00 -5.47 20.17
C SER A 151 3.58 -6.37 21.26
N PRO A 152 3.57 -7.70 21.12
CA PRO A 152 4.23 -8.58 22.06
C PRO A 152 5.73 -8.33 22.19
N ASP A 153 6.34 -7.67 21.19
CA ASP A 153 7.77 -7.41 21.08
C ASP A 153 8.12 -5.94 21.37
N LEU A 154 7.25 -5.21 22.06
CA LEU A 154 7.43 -3.77 22.30
C LEU A 154 8.60 -3.46 23.24
N ASP A 155 9.07 -4.45 24.00
CA ASP A 155 10.17 -4.36 24.94
C ASP A 155 11.53 -4.80 24.36
N LEU A 156 11.57 -5.14 23.06
CA LEU A 156 12.79 -5.48 22.32
C LEU A 156 13.32 -4.26 21.56
#